data_67f6b7bf3ca9ca9b4b4947fe2f431821
#
_entry.id   67f6b7bf3ca9ca9b4b4947fe2f431821
#
_cell.length_a   1.000
_cell.length_b   1.000
_cell.length_c   1.000
_cell.angle_alpha   90.00
_cell.angle_beta   90.00
_cell.angle_gamma   90.00
#
_symmetry.space_group_name_H-M   'P 1'
#
loop_
_entity.id
_entity.type
_entity.pdbx_description
1 polymer ?
#
loop_
_entity_poly.entity_id
_entity_poly.type
_entity_poly.pdbx_seq_one_letter_code
_entity_poly.pdbx_strand_id
1 'polypeptide(L)'
;MRGLTGISAIATDVLGARLNPYLPYNFLVELDGLITGGFMEVSGLESEIQLESYEEGGQNDYIHQFPTRTTYPNLVLSKGLTDAWTLWGWYDDARQGIIKRRNGTIMLLDHQRLPVMWWNFKEAYPVKWSGPQFSSSAQEVAVERIELVHRGITVPTASKLLSATRAADQLKP
;
A
#
# COMPACT_ATOMS: atom_id res chain seq x y z
N MET A 1 39.69 -20.26 -6.60
CA MET A 1 38.72 -19.29 -6.05
C MET A 1 37.32 -19.90 -6.19
N ARG A 2 36.82 -20.53 -5.14
CA ARG A 2 35.43 -21.07 -5.10
C ARG A 2 34.61 -20.12 -4.23
N GLY A 3 33.56 -19.59 -4.87
CA GLY A 3 32.83 -18.44 -4.41
C GLY A 3 31.99 -18.62 -3.15
N LEU A 4 31.90 -17.56 -2.43
CA LEU A 4 31.12 -17.26 -1.22
C LEU A 4 29.58 -17.25 -1.45
N THR A 5 29.07 -17.94 -2.48
CA THR A 5 27.63 -17.95 -2.84
C THR A 5 26.76 -18.85 -1.95
N GLY A 6 27.38 -19.75 -1.15
CA GLY A 6 26.65 -20.68 -0.29
C GLY A 6 26.17 -20.10 1.05
N ILE A 7 26.85 -19.06 1.58
CA ILE A 7 26.58 -18.55 2.94
C ILE A 7 25.33 -17.66 2.98
N SER A 8 25.03 -16.95 1.88
CA SER A 8 23.87 -16.07 1.83
C SER A 8 22.53 -16.85 1.78
N ALA A 9 22.50 -17.96 1.06
CA ALA A 9 21.30 -18.80 0.96
C ALA A 9 20.97 -19.52 2.29
N ILE A 10 22.01 -19.97 3.00
CA ILE A 10 21.84 -20.68 4.28
C ILE A 10 21.40 -19.70 5.40
N ALA A 11 21.89 -18.46 5.38
CA ALA A 11 21.52 -17.46 6.38
C ALA A 11 20.05 -17.02 6.26
N THR A 12 19.49 -16.97 5.04
CA THR A 12 18.07 -16.64 4.82
C THR A 12 17.15 -17.80 5.21
N ASP A 13 17.58 -19.03 5.02
CA ASP A 13 16.84 -20.23 5.40
C ASP A 13 16.77 -20.40 6.94
N VAL A 14 17.87 -20.10 7.63
CA VAL A 14 17.96 -20.13 9.12
C VAL A 14 17.13 -19.04 9.78
N LEU A 15 16.89 -17.89 9.10
CA LEU A 15 16.09 -16.80 9.64
C LEU A 15 14.61 -16.88 9.28
N GLY A 16 14.15 -17.97 8.59
CA GLY A 16 12.76 -18.16 8.21
C GLY A 16 12.24 -17.13 7.20
N ALA A 17 13.15 -16.49 6.47
CA ALA A 17 12.76 -15.61 5.39
C ALA A 17 12.24 -16.45 4.21
N ARG A 18 11.03 -16.15 3.75
CA ARG A 18 10.46 -16.77 2.57
C ARG A 18 11.31 -16.42 1.35
N LEU A 19 11.87 -17.41 0.67
CA LEU A 19 12.69 -17.24 -0.54
C LEU A 19 11.86 -16.75 -1.75
N ASN A 20 10.58 -17.14 -1.80
CA ASN A 20 9.67 -16.71 -2.85
C ASN A 20 8.81 -15.53 -2.38
N PRO A 21 8.89 -14.38 -3.04
CA PRO A 21 8.06 -13.22 -2.68
C PRO A 21 6.57 -13.52 -2.92
N TYR A 22 5.70 -12.84 -2.18
CA TYR A 22 4.27 -12.89 -2.43
C TYR A 22 3.94 -12.20 -3.76
N LEU A 23 2.95 -12.75 -4.46
CA LEU A 23 2.50 -12.21 -5.74
C LEU A 23 1.53 -11.04 -5.49
N PRO A 24 1.70 -9.89 -6.14
CA PRO A 24 0.95 -8.68 -5.83
C PRO A 24 -0.51 -8.68 -6.32
N TYR A 25 -0.94 -9.69 -7.08
CA TYR A 25 -2.29 -9.76 -7.64
C TYR A 25 -3.37 -10.24 -6.65
N ASN A 26 -2.98 -10.81 -5.51
CA ASN A 26 -3.90 -11.24 -4.46
C ASN A 26 -3.95 -10.21 -3.35
N PHE A 27 -4.84 -9.25 -3.45
CA PHE A 27 -5.05 -8.25 -2.42
C PHE A 27 -6.53 -7.93 -2.20
N LEU A 28 -6.83 -7.36 -1.06
CA LEU A 28 -8.14 -6.86 -0.68
C LEU A 28 -8.00 -5.46 -0.12
N VAL A 29 -8.91 -4.57 -0.48
CA VAL A 29 -9.01 -3.24 0.12
C VAL A 29 -10.34 -3.13 0.82
N GLU A 30 -10.29 -2.73 2.07
CA GLU A 30 -11.45 -2.41 2.90
C GLU A 30 -11.47 -0.90 3.18
N LEU A 31 -12.61 -0.29 3.00
CA LEU A 31 -12.89 1.10 3.36
C LEU A 31 -14.04 1.12 4.36
N ASP A 32 -13.80 1.68 5.55
CA ASP A 32 -14.76 1.72 6.66
C ASP A 32 -16.15 2.20 6.22
N GLY A 33 -17.13 1.30 6.36
CA GLY A 33 -18.55 1.57 6.09
C GLY A 33 -18.86 1.89 4.62
N LEU A 34 -17.98 1.61 3.69
CA LEU A 34 -18.21 1.90 2.28
C LEU A 34 -18.07 0.67 1.39
N ILE A 35 -16.90 0.06 1.33
CA ILE A 35 -16.58 -1.03 0.40
C ILE A 35 -15.62 -2.01 1.04
N THR A 36 -15.83 -3.30 0.73
CA THR A 36 -14.89 -4.38 0.97
C THR A 36 -14.66 -5.13 -0.34
N GLY A 37 -13.46 -5.03 -0.89
CA GLY A 37 -13.06 -5.74 -2.11
C GLY A 37 -13.42 -5.06 -3.43
N GLY A 38 -13.15 -5.78 -4.54
CA GLY A 38 -13.47 -5.35 -5.90
C GLY A 38 -12.49 -4.36 -6.52
N PHE A 39 -11.38 -4.06 -5.85
CA PHE A 39 -10.32 -3.23 -6.42
C PHE A 39 -9.37 -4.08 -7.26
N MET A 40 -8.92 -3.51 -8.37
CA MET A 40 -8.02 -4.14 -9.35
C MET A 40 -6.58 -3.67 -9.19
N GLU A 41 -6.40 -2.46 -8.66
CA GLU A 41 -5.10 -1.83 -8.51
C GLU A 41 -5.08 -0.90 -7.31
N VAL A 42 -3.96 -0.87 -6.62
CA VAL A 42 -3.64 0.08 -5.54
C VAL A 42 -2.24 0.62 -5.79
N SER A 43 -2.09 1.93 -5.80
CA SER A 43 -0.79 2.61 -5.89
C SER A 43 -0.71 3.78 -4.92
N GLY A 44 0.49 4.33 -4.72
CA GLY A 44 0.72 5.38 -3.73
C GLY A 44 0.82 4.88 -2.29
N LEU A 45 1.05 3.57 -2.06
CA LEU A 45 1.33 3.02 -0.74
C LEU A 45 2.78 3.35 -0.35
N GLU A 46 3.05 4.62 -0.07
CA GLU A 46 4.37 5.18 0.10
C GLU A 46 4.44 6.08 1.33
N SER A 47 5.64 6.24 1.85
CA SER A 47 5.95 7.13 2.97
C SER A 47 7.35 7.69 2.76
N GLU A 48 7.49 9.00 2.83
CA GLU A 48 8.75 9.69 2.62
C GLU A 48 9.08 10.59 3.81
N ILE A 49 10.32 10.54 4.27
CA ILE A 49 10.83 11.46 5.29
C ILE A 49 11.52 12.61 4.56
N GLN A 50 11.04 13.82 4.77
CA GLN A 50 11.68 15.01 4.24
C GLN A 50 12.92 15.34 5.05
N LEU A 51 14.00 15.70 4.35
CA LEU A 51 15.29 16.04 4.93
C LEU A 51 15.56 17.53 4.78
N GLU A 52 16.11 18.13 5.83
CA GLU A 52 16.68 19.47 5.81
C GLU A 52 18.21 19.34 5.79
N SER A 53 18.82 19.97 4.80
CA SER A 53 20.28 19.97 4.67
C SER A 53 20.87 21.17 5.42
N TYR A 54 21.87 20.90 6.23
CA TYR A 54 22.62 21.91 6.97
C TYR A 54 24.12 21.83 6.64
N GLU A 55 24.67 22.91 6.15
CA GLU A 55 26.10 23.06 5.87
C GLU A 55 26.79 23.70 7.06
N GLU A 56 27.74 22.99 7.66
CA GLU A 56 28.54 23.51 8.77
C GLU A 56 29.82 24.13 8.23
N GLY A 57 30.09 25.38 8.61
CA GLY A 57 31.31 26.08 8.21
C GLY A 57 32.57 25.36 8.68
N GLY A 58 33.43 24.98 7.72
CA GLY A 58 34.66 24.24 7.98
C GLY A 58 34.58 22.72 7.79
N GLN A 59 33.39 22.17 7.55
CA GLN A 59 33.18 20.76 7.19
C GLN A 59 32.96 20.64 5.69
N ASN A 60 33.97 20.12 4.96
CA ASN A 60 33.90 20.00 3.50
C ASN A 60 33.62 18.56 3.02
N ASP A 61 33.59 17.57 3.92
CA ASP A 61 33.51 16.16 3.54
C ASP A 61 32.08 15.67 3.41
N TYR A 62 31.10 16.31 4.09
CA TYR A 62 29.67 15.94 4.04
C TYR A 62 28.76 17.09 4.46
N ILE A 63 27.51 17.01 4.06
CA ILE A 63 26.43 17.90 4.49
C ILE A 63 25.56 17.15 5.48
N HIS A 64 25.27 17.75 6.62
CA HIS A 64 24.34 17.19 7.60
C HIS A 64 22.91 17.18 7.02
N GLN A 65 22.22 16.06 7.17
CA GLN A 65 20.84 15.91 6.76
C GLN A 65 19.97 15.54 7.98
N PHE A 66 19.06 16.42 8.32
CA PHE A 66 18.18 16.22 9.47
C PHE A 66 16.78 15.80 9.00
N PRO A 67 16.22 14.69 9.52
CA PRO A 67 14.85 14.32 9.22
C PRO A 67 13.88 15.34 9.83
N THR A 68 12.94 15.82 9.04
CA THR A 68 11.94 16.79 9.47
C THR A 68 10.57 16.13 9.62
N ARG A 69 9.79 16.06 8.57
CA ARG A 69 8.42 15.53 8.60
C ARG A 69 8.26 14.36 7.64
N THR A 70 7.31 13.49 7.95
CA THR A 70 6.89 12.42 7.03
C THR A 70 5.76 12.93 6.15
N THR A 71 5.87 12.69 4.86
CA THR A 71 4.84 12.98 3.86
C THR A 71 4.33 11.68 3.25
N TYR A 72 3.09 11.71 2.82
CA TYR A 72 2.40 10.58 2.23
C TYR A 72 1.80 11.00 0.89
N PRO A 73 2.23 10.41 -0.23
CA PRO A 73 1.56 10.59 -1.51
C PRO A 73 0.10 10.14 -1.46
N ASN A 74 -0.69 10.60 -2.43
CA ASN A 74 -2.08 10.18 -2.54
C ASN A 74 -2.16 8.68 -2.84
N LEU A 75 -3.07 7.98 -2.16
CA LEU A 75 -3.44 6.62 -2.54
C LEU A 75 -4.35 6.67 -3.76
N VAL A 76 -4.04 5.87 -4.77
CA VAL A 76 -4.87 5.70 -5.97
C VAL A 76 -5.44 4.30 -5.95
N LEU A 77 -6.76 4.21 -5.97
CA LEU A 77 -7.51 2.96 -6.00
C LEU A 77 -8.25 2.86 -7.33
N SER A 78 -8.05 1.76 -8.05
CA SER A 78 -8.74 1.47 -9.31
C SER A 78 -9.71 0.31 -9.11
N LYS A 79 -10.94 0.46 -9.58
CA LYS A 79 -12.01 -0.53 -9.46
C LYS A 79 -12.72 -0.71 -10.79
N GLY A 80 -13.06 -1.96 -11.12
CA GLY A 80 -13.96 -2.23 -12.25
C GLY A 80 -15.32 -1.58 -12.02
N LEU A 81 -15.87 -0.96 -13.03
CA LEU A 81 -17.18 -0.31 -12.96
C LEU A 81 -18.27 -1.34 -12.67
N THR A 82 -19.10 -1.05 -11.70
CA THR A 82 -20.26 -1.85 -11.29
C THR A 82 -21.49 -0.94 -11.19
N ASP A 83 -22.65 -1.50 -10.98
CA ASP A 83 -23.90 -0.74 -10.81
C ASP A 83 -23.92 0.16 -9.56
N ALA A 84 -22.93 0.05 -8.69
CA ALA A 84 -22.85 0.81 -7.45
C ALA A 84 -22.05 2.10 -7.63
N TRP A 85 -22.71 3.24 -7.49
CA TRP A 85 -22.12 4.60 -7.53
C TRP A 85 -21.40 4.99 -6.21
N THR A 86 -20.84 4.04 -5.49
CA THR A 86 -20.35 4.25 -4.12
C THR A 86 -19.14 5.17 -4.07
N LEU A 87 -18.17 5.00 -4.99
CA LEU A 87 -16.97 5.85 -5.02
C LEU A 87 -17.31 7.25 -5.53
N TRP A 88 -18.16 7.33 -6.54
CA TRP A 88 -18.66 8.61 -7.03
C TRP A 88 -19.40 9.39 -5.95
N GLY A 89 -20.31 8.75 -5.23
CA GLY A 89 -21.07 9.40 -4.16
C GLY A 89 -20.17 9.95 -3.04
N TRP A 90 -19.13 9.21 -2.67
CA TRP A 90 -18.15 9.69 -1.69
C TRP A 90 -17.36 10.88 -2.21
N TYR A 91 -16.94 10.86 -3.48
CA TYR A 91 -16.28 11.99 -4.13
C TYR A 91 -17.22 13.20 -4.27
N ASP A 92 -18.47 12.98 -4.65
CA ASP A 92 -19.45 14.05 -4.83
C ASP A 92 -19.77 14.77 -3.50
N ASP A 93 -19.90 14.03 -2.39
CA ASP A 93 -19.99 14.62 -1.05
C ASP A 93 -18.80 15.56 -0.78
N ALA A 94 -17.57 15.08 -1.04
CA ALA A 94 -16.36 15.87 -0.82
C ALA A 94 -16.32 17.12 -1.71
N ARG A 95 -16.73 17.02 -2.98
CA ARG A 95 -16.85 18.13 -3.92
C ARG A 95 -17.86 19.21 -3.45
N GLN A 96 -18.90 18.79 -2.76
CA GLN A 96 -19.90 19.68 -2.15
C GLN A 96 -19.47 20.25 -0.79
N GLY A 97 -18.24 19.95 -0.33
CA GLY A 97 -17.72 20.42 0.95
C GLY A 97 -18.04 19.51 2.14
N ILE A 98 -18.70 18.37 1.91
CA ILE A 98 -19.03 17.39 2.96
C ILE A 98 -17.88 16.38 3.04
N ILE A 99 -16.85 16.69 3.82
CA ILE A 99 -15.66 15.85 3.94
C ILE A 99 -15.92 14.70 4.92
N LYS A 100 -16.28 13.54 4.38
CA LYS A 100 -16.41 12.28 5.13
C LYS A 100 -15.08 11.53 5.10
N ARG A 101 -14.32 11.60 6.18
CA ARG A 101 -13.06 10.87 6.32
C ARG A 101 -13.31 9.43 6.70
N ARG A 102 -12.55 8.52 6.09
CA ARG A 102 -12.65 7.08 6.32
C ARG A 102 -11.27 6.48 6.57
N ASN A 103 -11.23 5.47 7.41
CA ASN A 103 -10.06 4.62 7.51
C ASN A 103 -10.19 3.48 6.50
N GLY A 104 -9.06 2.85 6.21
CA GLY A 104 -9.10 1.66 5.39
C GLY A 104 -7.89 0.78 5.61
N THR A 105 -7.99 -0.43 5.08
CA THR A 105 -6.98 -1.47 5.18
C THR A 105 -6.71 -2.05 3.80
N ILE A 106 -5.44 -2.16 3.44
CA ILE A 106 -4.97 -2.86 2.25
C ILE A 106 -4.32 -4.15 2.72
N MET A 107 -4.86 -5.30 2.33
CA MET A 107 -4.42 -6.62 2.74
C MET A 107 -3.80 -7.36 1.57
N LEU A 108 -2.59 -7.88 1.75
CA LEU A 108 -2.00 -8.88 0.86
C LEU A 108 -2.46 -10.26 1.28
N LEU A 109 -2.89 -11.07 0.33
CA LEU A 109 -3.43 -12.40 0.56
C LEU A 109 -2.50 -13.46 -0.04
N ASP A 110 -2.52 -14.66 0.53
CA ASP A 110 -1.88 -15.84 -0.03
C ASP A 110 -2.74 -16.54 -1.10
N HIS A 111 -2.27 -17.68 -1.58
CA HIS A 111 -3.00 -18.50 -2.57
C HIS A 111 -4.33 -19.06 -2.05
N GLN A 112 -4.49 -19.15 -0.73
CA GLN A 112 -5.72 -19.57 -0.06
C GLN A 112 -6.65 -18.42 0.28
N ARG A 113 -6.30 -17.19 -0.17
CA ARG A 113 -6.99 -15.93 0.14
C ARG A 113 -6.99 -15.58 1.62
N LEU A 114 -6.00 -16.03 2.38
CA LEU A 114 -5.82 -15.66 3.77
C LEU A 114 -4.87 -14.46 3.87
N PRO A 115 -5.14 -13.49 4.75
CA PRO A 115 -4.27 -12.35 4.95
C PRO A 115 -2.86 -12.77 5.38
N VAL A 116 -1.84 -12.16 4.76
CA VAL A 116 -0.42 -12.38 5.07
C VAL A 116 0.17 -11.18 5.77
N MET A 117 -0.11 -10.01 5.23
CA MET A 117 0.26 -8.73 5.80
C MET A 117 -0.72 -7.66 5.35
N TRP A 118 -0.84 -6.59 6.13
CA TRP A 118 -1.73 -5.49 5.81
C TRP A 118 -1.23 -4.16 6.32
N TRP A 119 -1.69 -3.12 5.66
CA TRP A 119 -1.42 -1.72 5.96
C TRP A 119 -2.72 -1.01 6.21
N ASN A 120 -2.77 -0.23 7.28
CA ASN A 120 -3.91 0.63 7.58
C ASN A 120 -3.56 2.07 7.17
N PHE A 121 -4.47 2.74 6.49
CA PHE A 121 -4.40 4.17 6.26
C PHE A 121 -5.54 4.87 7.02
N LYS A 122 -5.29 6.12 7.43
CA LYS A 122 -6.18 6.83 8.33
C LYS A 122 -6.71 8.12 7.71
N GLU A 123 -7.96 8.45 8.06
CA GLU A 123 -8.63 9.71 7.74
C GLU A 123 -8.53 10.10 6.27
N ALA A 124 -8.70 9.12 5.38
CA ALA A 124 -8.69 9.34 3.95
C ALA A 124 -9.99 10.01 3.48
N TYR A 125 -9.86 10.87 2.49
CA TYR A 125 -10.99 11.44 1.75
C TYR A 125 -10.59 11.65 0.28
N PRO A 126 -11.56 11.58 -0.65
CA PRO A 126 -11.27 11.66 -2.06
C PRO A 126 -11.00 13.11 -2.49
N VAL A 127 -10.00 13.28 -3.35
CA VAL A 127 -9.63 14.57 -3.95
C VAL A 127 -9.76 14.57 -5.47
N LYS A 128 -9.79 13.38 -6.09
CA LYS A 128 -9.98 13.24 -7.53
C LYS A 128 -10.70 11.93 -7.82
N TRP A 129 -11.60 11.98 -8.78
CA TRP A 129 -12.24 10.82 -9.37
C TRP A 129 -12.05 10.86 -10.88
N SER A 130 -11.76 9.71 -11.47
CA SER A 130 -11.62 9.53 -12.90
C SER A 130 -12.52 8.39 -13.34
N GLY A 131 -13.46 8.68 -14.22
CA GLY A 131 -14.34 7.69 -14.83
C GLY A 131 -13.62 6.82 -15.85
N PRO A 132 -14.31 5.79 -16.36
CA PRO A 132 -13.75 4.91 -17.36
C PRO A 132 -13.56 5.63 -18.71
N GLN A 133 -12.57 5.17 -19.46
CA GLN A 133 -12.44 5.55 -20.87
C GLN A 133 -13.32 4.62 -21.72
N PHE A 134 -14.11 5.19 -22.61
CA PHE A 134 -14.97 4.43 -23.52
C PHE A 134 -14.39 4.42 -24.92
N SER A 135 -14.24 3.22 -25.48
CA SER A 135 -13.86 3.02 -26.87
C SER A 135 -14.66 1.84 -27.44
N SER A 136 -15.29 2.02 -28.57
CA SER A 136 -16.07 0.96 -29.22
C SER A 136 -15.23 -0.23 -29.70
N SER A 137 -13.91 -0.07 -29.78
CA SER A 137 -12.95 -1.10 -30.17
C SER A 137 -12.22 -1.72 -28.97
N ALA A 138 -12.41 -1.20 -27.75
CA ALA A 138 -11.75 -1.73 -26.56
C ALA A 138 -12.43 -3.02 -26.09
N GLN A 139 -11.62 -4.02 -25.77
CA GLN A 139 -12.04 -5.29 -25.13
C GLN A 139 -11.69 -5.30 -23.63
N GLU A 140 -11.36 -4.14 -23.07
CA GLU A 140 -10.94 -3.99 -21.69
C GLU A 140 -12.13 -3.68 -20.77
N VAL A 141 -11.98 -4.08 -19.49
CA VAL A 141 -12.96 -3.75 -18.46
C VAL A 141 -12.96 -2.25 -18.21
N ALA A 142 -14.14 -1.64 -18.15
CA ALA A 142 -14.26 -0.24 -17.75
C ALA A 142 -13.84 -0.06 -16.30
N VAL A 143 -12.88 0.83 -16.04
CA VAL A 143 -12.28 1.05 -14.72
C VAL A 143 -12.48 2.49 -14.29
N GLU A 144 -12.99 2.67 -13.08
CA GLU A 144 -12.98 3.96 -12.38
C GLU A 144 -11.78 4.05 -11.42
N ARG A 145 -11.25 5.25 -11.21
CA ARG A 145 -10.16 5.53 -10.29
C ARG A 145 -10.54 6.62 -9.32
N ILE A 146 -10.08 6.49 -8.09
CA ILE A 146 -10.24 7.49 -7.05
C ILE A 146 -8.88 7.76 -6.38
N GLU A 147 -8.53 9.05 -6.23
CA GLU A 147 -7.34 9.48 -5.50
C GLU A 147 -7.75 9.97 -4.12
N LEU A 148 -7.07 9.45 -3.11
CA LEU A 148 -7.34 9.72 -1.70
C LEU A 148 -6.16 10.43 -1.06
N VAL A 149 -6.39 11.54 -0.42
CA VAL A 149 -5.47 12.12 0.57
C VAL A 149 -5.71 11.42 1.90
N HIS A 150 -4.65 11.11 2.66
CA HIS A 150 -4.74 10.46 3.96
C HIS A 150 -3.70 11.00 4.94
N ARG A 151 -3.83 10.68 6.23
CA ARG A 151 -2.96 11.19 7.30
C ARG A 151 -1.89 10.21 7.77
N GLY A 152 -1.67 9.16 7.02
CA GLY A 152 -0.59 8.21 7.31
C GLY A 152 -0.96 6.78 7.04
N ILE A 153 0.11 5.97 6.93
CA ILE A 153 0.06 4.53 6.72
C ILE A 153 0.74 3.89 7.92
N THR A 154 0.15 2.82 8.43
CA THR A 154 0.71 2.06 9.55
C THR A 154 0.64 0.57 9.27
N VAL A 155 1.66 -0.17 9.72
CA VAL A 155 1.65 -1.62 9.75
C VAL A 155 1.30 -2.06 11.17
N PRO A 156 0.12 -2.62 11.43
CA PRO A 156 -0.29 -3.05 12.76
C PRO A 156 0.61 -4.15 13.31
N THR A 157 0.75 -4.20 14.65
CA THR A 157 1.52 -5.24 15.33
C THR A 157 0.99 -6.65 15.01
N ALA A 158 -0.33 -6.80 14.88
CA ALA A 158 -0.94 -8.05 14.50
C ALA A 158 -0.50 -8.53 13.10
N SER A 159 -0.35 -7.62 12.13
CA SER A 159 0.20 -7.94 10.80
C SER A 159 1.64 -8.44 10.90
N LYS A 160 2.47 -7.77 11.71
CA LYS A 160 3.88 -8.15 11.93
C LYS A 160 3.99 -9.51 12.62
N LEU A 161 3.14 -9.78 13.62
CA LEU A 161 3.12 -11.07 14.33
C LEU A 161 2.67 -12.20 13.42
N LEU A 162 1.63 -12.00 12.61
CA LEU A 162 1.15 -13.02 11.69
C LEU A 162 2.22 -13.41 10.66
N SER A 163 2.89 -12.42 10.07
CA SER A 163 3.98 -12.69 9.12
C SER A 163 5.15 -13.41 9.78
N ALA A 164 5.52 -13.07 11.02
CA ALA A 164 6.57 -13.74 11.79
C ALA A 164 6.18 -15.19 12.14
N THR A 165 4.94 -15.45 12.55
CA THR A 165 4.44 -16.80 12.87
C THR A 165 4.45 -17.70 11.64
N ARG A 166 4.02 -17.18 10.48
CA ARG A 166 4.05 -17.92 9.21
C ARG A 166 5.48 -18.24 8.76
N ALA A 167 6.41 -17.32 8.98
CA ALA A 167 7.83 -17.57 8.71
C ALA A 167 8.36 -18.71 9.59
N ALA A 168 7.99 -18.75 10.88
CA ALA A 168 8.39 -19.82 11.80
C ALA A 168 7.76 -21.19 11.48
N ASP A 169 6.51 -21.24 11.00
CA ASP A 169 5.83 -22.49 10.62
C ASP A 169 6.45 -23.16 9.38
N GLN A 170 7.07 -22.38 8.49
CA GLN A 170 7.78 -22.90 7.32
C GLN A 170 9.15 -23.52 7.65
N LEU A 171 9.63 -23.35 8.88
CA LEU A 171 10.89 -23.89 9.39
C LEU A 171 10.73 -25.25 10.11
N LYS A 172 9.50 -25.73 10.31
CA LYS A 172 9.28 -27.05 10.89
C LYS A 172 9.58 -28.12 9.83
N PRO A 173 10.46 -29.09 10.14
CA PRO A 173 10.84 -30.18 9.25
C PRO A 173 9.66 -31.08 8.88
#